data_8d5467422f08192a07bd2f871bf02175
#
_entry.id   8d5467422f08192a07bd2f871bf02175
#
_cell.length_a   1.000
_cell.length_b   1.000
_cell.length_c   1.000
_cell.angle_alpha   90.00
_cell.angle_beta   90.00
_cell.angle_gamma   90.00
#
_symmetry.space_group_name_H-M   'P 1'
#
loop_
_entity.id
_entity.type
_entity.pdbx_description
1 polymer ?
#
loop_
_entity_poly.entity_id
_entity_poly.type
_entity_poly.pdbx_seq_one_letter_code
_entity_poly.pdbx_strand_id
1 'polypeptide(L)'
;NIGSFGSLYDISKLKIKDPILVSSTDGVGTKLELANRFKKYNTIGEDLVAMCVNDLIVQGAKPLFFLDYIAVGKLNLVKMKKILKGIINGCKKSSCNLIGGETAEMPGTYQKNKFDLAGFSVGVVSKKKLISKSKVRENNVILAVPSSGLHSNGFSLVRHLIKKKILSSKEKRELLKPTKIYVKEIMPLCKKELINASANITGGGITENIVRSIPKKLCADIDLSKIKILKIFKWLKKFGVSDKEMLRTFNCGVGFCLISDSKNIKKISSFFPKKYRPYKIGSIVKN
;
A
#
# COMPACT_ATOMS: atom_id res chain seq x y z
N ASN A 1 -1.25 25.63 5.68
CA ASN A 1 -1.71 26.64 4.73
C ASN A 1 -1.22 26.27 3.33
N ILE A 2 -2.12 25.77 2.49
CA ILE A 2 -1.87 25.56 1.04
C ILE A 2 -1.95 26.96 0.39
N GLY A 3 -1.00 27.32 -0.45
CA GLY A 3 -1.00 28.59 -1.20
C GLY A 3 0.25 29.47 -1.03
N SER A 4 1.27 28.98 -0.31
CA SER A 4 2.62 29.56 -0.24
C SER A 4 3.54 28.82 -1.22
N PHE A 5 4.76 29.36 -1.49
CA PHE A 5 5.76 28.69 -2.33
C PHE A 5 6.16 27.31 -1.78
N GLY A 6 6.24 27.16 -0.47
CA GLY A 6 6.54 25.89 0.20
C GLY A 6 5.62 25.66 1.37
N SER A 7 5.33 24.40 1.66
CA SER A 7 4.51 24.01 2.80
C SER A 7 5.36 23.87 4.06
N LEU A 8 4.94 24.50 5.15
CA LEU A 8 5.61 24.43 6.43
C LEU A 8 4.99 23.35 7.32
N TYR A 9 5.83 22.54 7.95
CA TYR A 9 5.42 21.56 8.94
C TYR A 9 6.30 21.70 10.19
N ASP A 10 5.71 22.15 11.29
CA ASP A 10 6.42 22.36 12.55
C ASP A 10 6.59 21.03 13.30
N ILE A 11 7.81 20.50 13.28
CA ILE A 11 8.17 19.24 13.94
C ILE A 11 8.39 19.39 15.44
N SER A 12 8.60 20.61 15.97
CA SER A 12 8.84 20.86 17.39
C SER A 12 7.67 20.42 18.28
N LYS A 13 6.45 20.48 17.73
CA LYS A 13 5.21 20.08 18.40
C LYS A 13 5.02 18.58 18.55
N LEU A 14 5.84 17.76 17.91
CA LEU A 14 5.66 16.29 17.91
C LEU A 14 6.07 15.65 19.25
N LYS A 15 6.87 16.33 20.07
CA LYS A 15 7.38 15.84 21.38
C LYS A 15 7.94 14.40 21.31
N ILE A 16 8.64 14.08 20.22
CA ILE A 16 9.24 12.76 19.97
C ILE A 16 10.74 12.86 20.30
N LYS A 17 11.20 12.02 21.23
CA LYS A 17 12.63 11.92 21.54
C LYS A 17 13.38 11.20 20.43
N ASP A 18 14.52 11.76 20.01
CA ASP A 18 15.39 11.25 18.92
C ASP A 18 14.57 10.91 17.65
N PRO A 19 13.93 11.91 17.02
CA PRO A 19 13.05 11.67 15.88
C PRO A 19 13.85 11.30 14.63
N ILE A 20 13.38 10.26 13.92
CA ILE A 20 13.85 9.89 12.57
C ILE A 20 12.70 10.19 11.61
N LEU A 21 12.98 10.97 10.57
CA LEU A 21 12.07 11.15 9.45
C LEU A 21 12.19 9.97 8.50
N VAL A 22 11.05 9.47 8.04
CA VAL A 22 10.94 8.44 7.03
C VAL A 22 10.15 9.02 5.88
N SER A 23 10.65 8.91 4.66
CA SER A 23 9.98 9.40 3.46
C SER A 23 9.72 8.26 2.49
N SER A 24 8.65 8.39 1.72
CA SER A 24 8.29 7.48 0.64
C SER A 24 7.68 8.27 -0.50
N THR A 25 8.01 7.89 -1.73
CA THR A 25 7.38 8.39 -2.95
C THR A 25 6.93 7.20 -3.79
N ASP A 26 5.75 7.31 -4.37
CA ASP A 26 5.19 6.26 -5.23
C ASP A 26 4.13 6.85 -6.18
N GLY A 27 3.77 6.07 -7.19
CA GLY A 27 2.67 6.34 -8.11
C GLY A 27 1.57 5.29 -8.00
N VAL A 28 0.50 5.48 -8.77
CA VAL A 28 -0.59 4.48 -8.86
C VAL A 28 -0.29 3.43 -9.93
N GLY A 29 0.58 3.77 -10.87
CA GLY A 29 0.93 2.92 -11.98
C GLY A 29 -0.21 2.70 -12.98
N THR A 30 -0.16 1.60 -13.73
CA THR A 30 -1.05 1.37 -14.89
C THR A 30 -2.52 1.07 -14.52
N LYS A 31 -2.88 1.06 -13.24
CA LYS A 31 -4.28 1.10 -12.77
C LYS A 31 -5.01 2.35 -13.29
N LEU A 32 -4.27 3.47 -13.48
CA LEU A 32 -4.78 4.70 -14.06
C LEU A 32 -5.44 4.49 -15.42
N GLU A 33 -4.92 3.57 -16.23
CA GLU A 33 -5.49 3.25 -17.53
C GLU A 33 -6.88 2.61 -17.43
N LEU A 34 -7.12 1.77 -16.42
CA LEU A 34 -8.45 1.23 -16.17
C LEU A 34 -9.41 2.28 -15.62
N ALA A 35 -8.91 3.19 -14.78
CA ALA A 35 -9.70 4.32 -14.30
C ALA A 35 -10.16 5.21 -15.46
N ASN A 36 -9.29 5.46 -16.44
CA ASN A 36 -9.63 6.17 -17.67
C ASN A 36 -10.64 5.40 -18.52
N ARG A 37 -10.38 4.10 -18.79
CA ARG A 37 -11.28 3.23 -19.56
C ARG A 37 -12.70 3.18 -18.97
N PHE A 38 -12.81 3.14 -17.65
CA PHE A 38 -14.10 3.03 -16.96
C PHE A 38 -14.67 4.39 -16.51
N LYS A 39 -13.96 5.49 -16.76
CA LYS A 39 -14.30 6.86 -16.32
C LYS A 39 -14.57 6.96 -14.80
N LYS A 40 -13.82 6.19 -13.98
CA LYS A 40 -13.95 6.11 -12.53
C LYS A 40 -12.66 6.55 -11.84
N TYR A 41 -12.68 7.71 -11.23
CA TYR A 41 -11.49 8.37 -10.67
C TYR A 41 -11.52 8.53 -9.15
N ASN A 42 -12.64 8.23 -8.50
CA ASN A 42 -12.88 8.55 -7.09
C ASN A 42 -11.94 7.82 -6.11
N THR A 43 -11.42 6.64 -6.50
CA THR A 43 -10.59 5.80 -5.65
C THR A 43 -9.10 5.91 -5.94
N ILE A 44 -8.74 6.48 -7.10
CA ILE A 44 -7.34 6.54 -7.55
C ILE A 44 -6.46 7.40 -6.65
N GLY A 45 -6.99 8.53 -6.15
CA GLY A 45 -6.26 9.35 -5.18
C GLY A 45 -6.05 8.63 -3.84
N GLU A 46 -7.00 7.76 -3.43
CA GLU A 46 -6.82 6.92 -2.25
C GLU A 46 -5.74 5.85 -2.46
N ASP A 47 -5.67 5.28 -3.68
CA ASP A 47 -4.58 4.38 -4.07
C ASP A 47 -3.23 5.07 -3.93
N LEU A 48 -3.10 6.31 -4.44
CA LEU A 48 -1.86 7.08 -4.37
C LEU A 48 -1.37 7.26 -2.94
N VAL A 49 -2.25 7.73 -2.05
CA VAL A 49 -1.90 7.90 -0.63
C VAL A 49 -1.53 6.56 0.01
N ALA A 50 -2.30 5.49 -0.27
CA ALA A 50 -2.05 4.18 0.30
C ALA A 50 -0.67 3.62 -0.08
N MET A 51 -0.24 3.79 -1.33
CA MET A 51 1.07 3.33 -1.80
C MET A 51 2.19 3.98 -1.00
N CYS A 52 2.12 5.30 -0.77
CA CYS A 52 3.13 6.02 -0.02
C CYS A 52 3.08 5.75 1.50
N VAL A 53 1.90 5.87 2.13
CA VAL A 53 1.83 5.80 3.61
C VAL A 53 2.00 4.39 4.16
N ASN A 54 1.64 3.35 3.39
CA ASN A 54 1.87 1.98 3.83
C ASN A 54 3.36 1.66 3.93
N ASP A 55 4.20 2.26 3.10
CA ASP A 55 5.66 2.09 3.17
C ASP A 55 6.27 2.80 4.41
N LEU A 56 5.72 3.94 4.82
CA LEU A 56 6.16 4.60 6.06
C LEU A 56 5.94 3.70 7.29
N ILE A 57 4.76 3.08 7.37
CA ILE A 57 4.40 2.27 8.55
C ILE A 57 5.11 0.92 8.61
N VAL A 58 5.72 0.46 7.51
CA VAL A 58 6.63 -0.71 7.54
C VAL A 58 7.76 -0.50 8.55
N GLN A 59 8.25 0.73 8.67
CA GLN A 59 9.30 1.10 9.60
C GLN A 59 8.76 1.65 10.93
N GLY A 60 7.44 1.61 11.15
CA GLY A 60 6.79 2.13 12.36
C GLY A 60 6.67 3.65 12.38
N ALA A 61 6.87 4.32 11.24
CA ALA A 61 6.76 5.77 11.15
C ALA A 61 5.30 6.22 11.05
N LYS A 62 4.90 7.14 11.94
CA LYS A 62 3.59 7.78 11.89
C LYS A 62 3.58 8.77 10.72
N PRO A 63 2.66 8.65 9.75
CA PRO A 63 2.52 9.63 8.69
C PRO A 63 2.26 11.04 9.26
N LEU A 64 2.91 12.04 8.71
CA LEU A 64 2.78 13.44 9.10
C LEU A 64 2.07 14.24 8.01
N PHE A 65 2.66 14.23 6.82
CA PHE A 65 2.13 14.99 5.70
C PHE A 65 2.35 14.29 4.36
N PHE A 66 1.58 14.75 3.40
CA PHE A 66 1.52 14.25 2.02
C PHE A 66 1.55 15.42 1.03
N LEU A 67 2.21 15.23 -0.09
CA LEU A 67 2.19 16.09 -1.26
C LEU A 67 1.88 15.24 -2.49
N ASP A 68 1.13 15.80 -3.45
CA ASP A 68 0.83 15.13 -4.71
C ASP A 68 1.41 15.90 -5.90
N TYR A 69 1.71 15.16 -6.95
CA TYR A 69 2.01 15.70 -8.27
C TYR A 69 1.06 15.06 -9.29
N ILE A 70 0.31 15.89 -10.00
CA ILE A 70 -0.66 15.47 -11.01
C ILE A 70 -0.22 16.02 -12.36
N ALA A 71 0.24 15.16 -13.28
CA ALA A 71 0.54 15.53 -14.64
C ALA A 71 -0.60 15.14 -15.58
N VAL A 72 -1.04 16.04 -16.44
CA VAL A 72 -2.16 15.81 -17.37
C VAL A 72 -1.85 16.32 -18.77
N GLY A 73 -2.37 15.64 -19.81
CA GLY A 73 -2.27 16.16 -21.18
C GLY A 73 -3.23 17.32 -21.45
N LYS A 74 -4.41 17.33 -20.81
CA LYS A 74 -5.35 18.44 -20.78
C LYS A 74 -6.10 18.45 -19.44
N LEU A 75 -6.17 19.65 -18.84
CA LEU A 75 -6.86 19.84 -17.58
C LEU A 75 -8.38 19.62 -17.74
N ASN A 76 -8.94 18.82 -16.81
CA ASN A 76 -10.37 18.60 -16.69
C ASN A 76 -10.77 18.71 -15.20
N LEU A 77 -11.41 19.80 -14.84
CA LEU A 77 -11.74 20.12 -13.46
C LEU A 77 -12.62 19.07 -12.78
N VAL A 78 -13.58 18.46 -13.49
CA VAL A 78 -14.45 17.40 -12.95
C VAL A 78 -13.66 16.16 -12.59
N LYS A 79 -12.71 15.77 -13.46
CA LYS A 79 -11.79 14.64 -13.21
C LYS A 79 -10.87 14.94 -12.05
N MET A 80 -10.26 16.13 -12.02
CA MET A 80 -9.35 16.55 -10.95
C MET A 80 -10.03 16.58 -9.59
N LYS A 81 -11.24 17.17 -9.49
CA LYS A 81 -12.02 17.15 -8.24
C LYS A 81 -12.25 15.73 -7.70
N LYS A 82 -12.50 14.74 -8.58
CA LYS A 82 -12.65 13.34 -8.16
C LYS A 82 -11.36 12.73 -7.63
N ILE A 83 -10.22 12.99 -8.31
CA ILE A 83 -8.89 12.50 -7.90
C ILE A 83 -8.50 13.12 -6.56
N LEU A 84 -8.55 14.46 -6.45
CA LEU A 84 -8.23 15.19 -5.21
C LEU A 84 -9.11 14.76 -4.03
N LYS A 85 -10.41 14.52 -4.26
CA LYS A 85 -11.29 13.95 -3.23
C LYS A 85 -10.79 12.59 -2.74
N GLY A 86 -10.28 11.76 -3.65
CA GLY A 86 -9.64 10.49 -3.30
C GLY A 86 -8.38 10.67 -2.45
N ILE A 87 -7.51 11.61 -2.81
CA ILE A 87 -6.29 11.96 -2.04
C ILE A 87 -6.68 12.44 -0.63
N ILE A 88 -7.60 13.39 -0.52
CA ILE A 88 -8.09 13.89 0.78
C ILE A 88 -8.64 12.75 1.64
N ASN A 89 -9.41 11.84 1.05
CA ASN A 89 -9.95 10.68 1.78
C ASN A 89 -8.84 9.74 2.25
N GLY A 90 -7.83 9.49 1.41
CA GLY A 90 -6.65 8.70 1.79
C GLY A 90 -5.88 9.35 2.94
N CYS A 91 -5.63 10.64 2.86
CA CYS A 91 -4.97 11.42 3.91
C CYS A 91 -5.75 11.37 5.24
N LYS A 92 -7.08 11.53 5.20
CA LYS A 92 -7.94 11.37 6.40
C LYS A 92 -7.84 9.96 7.00
N LYS A 93 -7.86 8.90 6.18
CA LYS A 93 -7.76 7.50 6.65
C LYS A 93 -6.41 7.19 7.27
N SER A 94 -5.34 7.86 6.83
CA SER A 94 -3.98 7.68 7.33
C SER A 94 -3.59 8.69 8.42
N SER A 95 -4.50 9.60 8.81
CA SER A 95 -4.20 10.72 9.72
C SER A 95 -2.96 11.51 9.27
N CYS A 96 -2.84 11.70 7.96
CA CYS A 96 -1.77 12.40 7.27
C CYS A 96 -2.31 13.71 6.72
N ASN A 97 -1.58 14.82 6.84
CA ASN A 97 -2.03 16.12 6.37
C ASN A 97 -1.66 16.29 4.88
N LEU A 98 -2.63 16.59 4.02
CA LEU A 98 -2.32 17.10 2.68
C LEU A 98 -1.90 18.57 2.84
N ILE A 99 -0.62 18.86 2.61
CA ILE A 99 -0.06 20.20 2.86
C ILE A 99 0.29 20.98 1.60
N GLY A 100 0.31 20.32 0.44
CA GLY A 100 0.62 20.91 -0.84
C GLY A 100 0.54 19.91 -1.96
N GLY A 101 0.93 20.34 -3.14
CA GLY A 101 0.99 19.54 -4.35
C GLY A 101 1.14 20.42 -5.58
N GLU A 102 1.21 19.80 -6.75
CA GLU A 102 1.34 20.46 -8.03
C GLU A 102 0.42 19.81 -9.07
N THR A 103 -0.17 20.60 -9.93
CA THR A 103 -0.91 20.11 -11.10
C THR A 103 -0.35 20.75 -12.37
N ALA A 104 0.30 19.94 -13.21
CA ALA A 104 0.92 20.39 -14.44
C ALA A 104 0.12 19.94 -15.67
N GLU A 105 -0.29 20.90 -16.51
CA GLU A 105 -0.79 20.61 -17.85
C GLU A 105 0.40 20.55 -18.82
N MET A 106 0.62 19.38 -19.44
CA MET A 106 1.80 19.08 -20.26
C MET A 106 1.37 18.58 -21.65
N PRO A 107 0.85 19.48 -22.53
CA PRO A 107 0.47 19.12 -23.88
C PRO A 107 1.70 18.69 -24.67
N GLY A 108 1.56 17.63 -25.47
CA GLY A 108 2.70 17.04 -26.20
C GLY A 108 3.45 15.96 -25.43
N THR A 109 3.66 16.10 -24.11
CA THR A 109 4.21 15.04 -23.26
C THR A 109 3.18 13.98 -22.95
N TYR A 110 1.98 14.38 -22.57
CA TYR A 110 0.85 13.49 -22.35
C TYR A 110 -0.23 13.69 -23.42
N GLN A 111 -0.79 12.59 -23.92
CA GLN A 111 -1.99 12.68 -24.75
C GLN A 111 -3.15 13.31 -23.98
N LYS A 112 -4.07 13.98 -24.67
CA LYS A 112 -5.18 14.77 -24.12
C LYS A 112 -5.96 14.10 -22.95
N ASN A 113 -6.16 12.78 -22.99
CA ASN A 113 -6.92 12.07 -21.96
C ASN A 113 -6.03 11.38 -20.92
N LYS A 114 -4.71 11.39 -21.12
CA LYS A 114 -3.75 10.73 -20.23
C LYS A 114 -3.40 11.61 -19.04
N PHE A 115 -3.04 10.97 -17.96
CA PHE A 115 -2.55 11.63 -16.76
C PHE A 115 -1.68 10.67 -15.96
N ASP A 116 -0.84 11.21 -15.12
CA ASP A 116 -0.09 10.46 -14.13
C ASP A 116 -0.22 11.11 -12.75
N LEU A 117 -0.01 10.29 -11.74
CA LEU A 117 -0.08 10.69 -10.34
C LEU A 117 1.16 10.19 -9.61
N ALA A 118 1.85 11.09 -8.95
CA ALA A 118 2.90 10.77 -8.00
C ALA A 118 2.57 11.35 -6.63
N GLY A 119 2.91 10.63 -5.57
CA GLY A 119 2.74 11.06 -4.19
C GLY A 119 4.07 11.05 -3.46
N PHE A 120 4.18 11.94 -2.49
CA PHE A 120 5.30 12.00 -1.58
C PHE A 120 4.77 12.13 -0.16
N SER A 121 5.20 11.25 0.73
CA SER A 121 4.79 11.27 2.13
C SER A 121 5.99 11.28 3.06
N VAL A 122 5.84 11.97 4.18
CA VAL A 122 6.82 11.98 5.27
C VAL A 122 6.14 11.53 6.54
N GLY A 123 6.81 10.67 7.27
CA GLY A 123 6.43 10.20 8.59
C GLY A 123 7.56 10.37 9.59
N VAL A 124 7.28 10.12 10.85
CA VAL A 124 8.24 10.22 11.94
C VAL A 124 8.15 9.01 12.86
N VAL A 125 9.30 8.56 13.34
CA VAL A 125 9.42 7.52 14.35
C VAL A 125 10.54 7.87 15.32
N SER A 126 10.40 7.56 16.62
CA SER A 126 11.51 7.63 17.57
C SER A 126 12.54 6.55 17.22
N LYS A 127 13.83 6.88 17.29
CA LYS A 127 14.95 5.95 17.02
C LYS A 127 14.80 4.63 17.77
N LYS A 128 14.36 4.65 19.02
CA LYS A 128 14.13 3.44 19.83
C LYS A 128 12.98 2.56 19.33
N LYS A 129 11.97 3.15 18.66
CA LYS A 129 10.77 2.44 18.16
C LYS A 129 10.84 2.09 16.69
N LEU A 130 11.95 2.42 16.04
CA LEU A 130 12.15 2.07 14.64
C LEU A 130 12.02 0.54 14.48
N ILE A 131 11.14 0.12 13.59
CA ILE A 131 11.02 -1.28 13.20
C ILE A 131 12.12 -1.58 12.20
N SER A 132 12.93 -2.59 12.51
CA SER A 132 14.00 -3.02 11.62
C SER A 132 14.17 -4.53 11.67
N LYS A 133 14.68 -5.10 10.58
CA LYS A 133 14.96 -6.54 10.48
C LYS A 133 15.88 -7.08 11.58
N SER A 134 16.65 -6.25 12.28
CA SER A 134 17.50 -6.66 13.39
C SER A 134 16.75 -7.27 14.58
N LYS A 135 15.45 -6.99 14.70
CA LYS A 135 14.57 -7.56 15.75
C LYS A 135 14.00 -8.93 15.40
N VAL A 136 14.13 -9.36 14.15
CA VAL A 136 13.62 -10.67 13.69
C VAL A 136 14.48 -11.81 14.24
N ARG A 137 13.84 -12.85 14.73
CA ARG A 137 14.45 -14.05 15.32
C ARG A 137 13.87 -15.31 14.69
N GLU A 138 14.63 -16.39 14.75
CA GLU A 138 14.12 -17.74 14.49
C GLU A 138 12.86 -18.01 15.32
N ASN A 139 11.92 -18.79 14.78
CA ASN A 139 10.61 -19.10 15.36
C ASN A 139 9.63 -17.91 15.50
N ASN A 140 9.98 -16.71 15.03
CA ASN A 140 8.97 -15.69 14.85
C ASN A 140 7.92 -16.17 13.85
N VAL A 141 6.66 -15.83 14.10
CA VAL A 141 5.55 -16.19 13.20
C VAL A 141 5.37 -15.12 12.13
N ILE A 142 4.96 -15.56 10.94
CA ILE A 142 4.58 -14.69 9.83
C ILE A 142 3.05 -14.65 9.78
N LEU A 143 2.48 -13.46 9.95
CA LEU A 143 1.04 -13.20 9.88
C LEU A 143 0.72 -12.44 8.60
N ALA A 144 -0.18 -12.98 7.79
CA ALA A 144 -0.75 -12.31 6.64
C ALA A 144 -1.92 -11.42 7.05
N VAL A 145 -1.91 -10.16 6.65
CA VAL A 145 -3.04 -9.23 6.76
C VAL A 145 -3.76 -9.18 5.42
N PRO A 146 -5.08 -9.44 5.36
CA PRO A 146 -5.81 -9.46 4.11
C PRO A 146 -5.70 -8.15 3.32
N SER A 147 -5.63 -8.26 1.99
CA SER A 147 -5.76 -7.13 1.08
C SER A 147 -7.22 -6.76 0.83
N SER A 148 -7.50 -5.57 0.31
CA SER A 148 -8.82 -5.18 -0.18
C SER A 148 -9.16 -5.78 -1.55
N GLY A 149 -8.14 -6.16 -2.31
CA GLY A 149 -8.19 -6.64 -3.69
C GLY A 149 -6.79 -6.62 -4.31
N LEU A 150 -6.71 -6.26 -5.58
CA LEU A 150 -5.44 -6.16 -6.33
C LEU A 150 -4.48 -5.11 -5.79
N HIS A 151 -4.97 -4.15 -5.03
CA HIS A 151 -4.28 -2.92 -4.70
C HIS A 151 -3.93 -2.11 -5.95
N SER A 152 -2.64 -1.74 -6.15
CA SER A 152 -2.22 -0.97 -7.32
C SER A 152 -1.15 -1.70 -8.15
N ASN A 153 -0.97 -3.01 -7.97
CA ASN A 153 0.06 -3.79 -8.64
C ASN A 153 -0.51 -4.79 -9.65
N GLY A 154 0.29 -5.15 -10.66
CA GLY A 154 -0.05 -6.14 -11.66
C GLY A 154 -1.03 -5.65 -12.74
N PHE A 155 -1.32 -4.36 -12.83
CA PHE A 155 -2.34 -3.82 -13.74
C PHE A 155 -1.94 -3.84 -15.22
N SER A 156 -0.66 -3.93 -15.55
CA SER A 156 -0.22 -4.17 -16.93
C SER A 156 -0.72 -5.54 -17.42
N LEU A 157 -0.53 -6.60 -16.61
CA LEU A 157 -1.04 -7.93 -16.91
C LEU A 157 -2.57 -7.96 -16.92
N VAL A 158 -3.23 -7.38 -15.91
CA VAL A 158 -4.70 -7.30 -15.86
C VAL A 158 -5.25 -6.67 -17.15
N ARG A 159 -4.69 -5.54 -17.60
CA ARG A 159 -5.12 -4.84 -18.82
C ARG A 159 -4.95 -5.72 -20.06
N HIS A 160 -3.85 -6.46 -20.16
CA HIS A 160 -3.63 -7.41 -21.24
C HIS A 160 -4.71 -8.50 -21.24
N LEU A 161 -4.95 -9.16 -20.11
CA LEU A 161 -5.93 -10.24 -19.97
C LEU A 161 -7.37 -9.82 -20.31
N ILE A 162 -7.76 -8.58 -19.96
CA ILE A 162 -9.13 -8.09 -20.18
C ILE A 162 -9.28 -7.22 -21.43
N LYS A 163 -8.27 -7.18 -22.31
CA LYS A 163 -8.27 -6.26 -23.49
C LYS A 163 -9.53 -6.38 -24.31
N LYS A 164 -9.94 -7.61 -24.67
CA LYS A 164 -11.09 -7.92 -25.50
C LYS A 164 -12.37 -8.25 -24.71
N LYS A 165 -12.32 -8.16 -23.36
CA LYS A 165 -13.46 -8.58 -22.52
C LYS A 165 -14.41 -7.43 -22.24
N ILE A 166 -15.71 -7.69 -22.38
CA ILE A 166 -16.78 -6.84 -21.86
C ILE A 166 -16.94 -7.18 -20.38
N LEU A 167 -16.75 -6.18 -19.52
CA LEU A 167 -16.78 -6.34 -18.07
C LEU A 167 -18.10 -5.87 -17.48
N SER A 168 -18.66 -6.66 -16.57
CA SER A 168 -19.79 -6.28 -15.75
C SER A 168 -19.43 -5.10 -14.80
N SER A 169 -20.46 -4.40 -14.31
CA SER A 169 -20.27 -3.35 -13.30
C SER A 169 -19.61 -3.85 -12.01
N LYS A 170 -19.83 -5.13 -11.65
CA LYS A 170 -19.22 -5.79 -10.50
C LYS A 170 -17.71 -6.01 -10.72
N GLU A 171 -17.32 -6.55 -11.87
CA GLU A 171 -15.90 -6.75 -12.23
C GLU A 171 -15.14 -5.42 -12.26
N LYS A 172 -15.71 -4.37 -12.87
CA LYS A 172 -15.14 -3.03 -12.88
C LYS A 172 -14.91 -2.46 -11.46
N ARG A 173 -15.87 -2.67 -10.55
CA ARG A 173 -15.72 -2.26 -9.14
C ARG A 173 -14.64 -3.03 -8.41
N GLU A 174 -14.55 -4.35 -8.59
CA GLU A 174 -13.51 -5.16 -7.95
C GLU A 174 -12.10 -4.79 -8.47
N LEU A 175 -11.95 -4.54 -9.77
CA LEU A 175 -10.67 -4.13 -10.37
C LEU A 175 -10.22 -2.74 -9.87
N LEU A 176 -11.14 -1.80 -9.67
CA LEU A 176 -10.83 -0.45 -9.19
C LEU A 176 -10.98 -0.28 -7.69
N LYS A 177 -11.10 -1.37 -6.94
CA LYS A 177 -11.15 -1.29 -5.47
C LYS A 177 -9.88 -0.63 -4.94
N PRO A 178 -10.00 0.37 -4.04
CA PRO A 178 -8.83 1.09 -3.57
C PRO A 178 -7.91 0.20 -2.75
N THR A 179 -6.64 0.48 -2.80
CA THR A 179 -5.60 -0.09 -1.95
C THR A 179 -5.96 0.17 -0.49
N LYS A 180 -5.87 -0.85 0.36
CA LYS A 180 -6.11 -0.68 1.79
C LYS A 180 -4.99 0.13 2.44
N ILE A 181 -5.37 1.15 3.18
CA ILE A 181 -4.49 1.88 4.09
C ILE A 181 -4.49 1.16 5.43
N TYR A 182 -3.32 0.71 5.89
CA TYR A 182 -3.16 -0.09 7.11
C TYR A 182 -2.74 0.73 8.34
N VAL A 183 -2.59 2.04 8.21
CA VAL A 183 -2.06 2.94 9.25
C VAL A 183 -2.79 2.78 10.58
N LYS A 184 -4.12 2.77 10.54
CA LYS A 184 -4.97 2.71 11.74
C LYS A 184 -4.74 1.45 12.57
N GLU A 185 -4.49 0.32 11.92
CA GLU A 185 -4.29 -0.97 12.57
C GLU A 185 -2.83 -1.20 12.98
N ILE A 186 -1.87 -0.77 12.13
CA ILE A 186 -0.44 -1.05 12.33
C ILE A 186 0.20 -0.11 13.35
N MET A 187 -0.12 1.18 13.35
CA MET A 187 0.51 2.14 14.24
C MET A 187 0.34 1.81 15.75
N PRO A 188 -0.83 1.32 16.22
CA PRO A 188 -0.95 0.86 17.61
C PRO A 188 -0.06 -0.35 17.92
N LEU A 189 0.17 -1.25 16.96
CA LEU A 189 1.07 -2.40 17.14
C LEU A 189 2.52 -1.95 17.32
N CYS A 190 2.96 -0.98 16.50
CA CYS A 190 4.28 -0.37 16.59
C CYS A 190 4.47 0.33 17.94
N LYS A 191 3.48 1.13 18.37
CA LYS A 191 3.50 1.82 19.66
C LYS A 191 3.64 0.87 20.85
N LYS A 192 2.99 -0.31 20.77
CA LYS A 192 3.00 -1.36 21.81
C LYS A 192 4.11 -2.41 21.61
N GLU A 193 4.98 -2.23 20.61
CA GLU A 193 6.10 -3.13 20.29
C GLU A 193 5.67 -4.61 20.12
N LEU A 194 4.53 -4.82 19.48
CA LEU A 194 3.96 -6.15 19.27
C LEU A 194 4.49 -6.85 18.02
N ILE A 195 5.18 -6.13 17.14
CA ILE A 195 5.73 -6.64 15.89
C ILE A 195 7.24 -6.38 15.82
N ASN A 196 7.99 -7.35 15.30
CA ASN A 196 9.45 -7.29 15.17
C ASN A 196 9.86 -6.71 13.82
N ALA A 197 9.11 -7.05 12.75
CA ALA A 197 9.24 -6.49 11.42
C ALA A 197 7.91 -6.56 10.67
N SER A 198 7.83 -5.88 9.54
CA SER A 198 6.66 -5.92 8.67
C SER A 198 7.04 -5.70 7.21
N ALA A 199 6.16 -6.08 6.28
CA ALA A 199 6.34 -5.87 4.85
C ALA A 199 5.01 -5.45 4.21
N ASN A 200 5.04 -4.38 3.40
CA ASN A 200 3.96 -4.02 2.49
C ASN A 200 4.07 -4.91 1.25
N ILE A 201 2.98 -5.61 0.87
CA ILE A 201 3.00 -6.54 -0.25
C ILE A 201 2.53 -5.83 -1.51
N THR A 202 3.50 -5.46 -2.34
CA THR A 202 3.34 -4.71 -3.58
C THR A 202 3.78 -5.55 -4.80
N GLY A 203 4.35 -4.95 -5.83
CA GLY A 203 4.95 -5.66 -6.97
C GLY A 203 6.03 -6.64 -6.49
N GLY A 204 6.11 -7.81 -7.14
CA GLY A 204 6.95 -8.93 -6.67
C GLY A 204 6.26 -9.88 -5.69
N GLY A 205 5.02 -9.55 -5.26
CA GLY A 205 4.22 -10.41 -4.38
C GLY A 205 4.83 -10.64 -3.00
N ILE A 206 4.40 -11.72 -2.32
CA ILE A 206 4.90 -12.03 -0.98
C ILE A 206 6.39 -12.34 -1.00
N THR A 207 6.84 -13.11 -1.99
CA THR A 207 8.20 -13.65 -2.08
C THR A 207 9.27 -12.57 -2.13
N GLU A 208 9.09 -11.52 -2.93
CA GLU A 208 10.09 -10.47 -3.08
C GLU A 208 10.00 -9.40 -1.97
N ASN A 209 8.82 -9.21 -1.35
CA ASN A 209 8.66 -8.15 -0.36
C ASN A 209 9.01 -8.61 1.06
N ILE A 210 8.67 -9.85 1.46
CA ILE A 210 8.93 -10.28 2.83
C ILE A 210 10.41 -10.42 3.15
N VAL A 211 11.21 -10.83 2.18
CA VAL A 211 12.68 -11.02 2.34
C VAL A 211 13.39 -9.71 2.68
N ARG A 212 12.84 -8.57 2.27
CA ARG A 212 13.39 -7.24 2.59
C ARG A 212 13.38 -6.94 4.08
N SER A 213 12.49 -7.61 4.83
CA SER A 213 12.26 -7.42 6.27
C SER A 213 12.95 -8.49 7.12
N ILE A 214 13.74 -9.39 6.51
CA ILE A 214 14.39 -10.53 7.18
C ILE A 214 15.92 -10.38 7.08
N PRO A 215 16.70 -10.67 8.17
CA PRO A 215 18.16 -10.69 8.11
C PRO A 215 18.67 -11.81 7.17
N LYS A 216 19.80 -11.60 6.51
CA LYS A 216 20.40 -12.55 5.54
C LYS A 216 20.58 -13.99 6.07
N LYS A 217 20.81 -14.17 7.37
CA LYS A 217 21.00 -15.47 8.05
C LYS A 217 19.70 -16.22 8.37
N LEU A 218 18.55 -15.61 8.05
CA LEU A 218 17.23 -16.16 8.30
C LEU A 218 16.43 -16.15 6.99
N CYS A 219 15.45 -17.04 6.90
CA CYS A 219 14.51 -17.04 5.78
C CYS A 219 13.06 -17.22 6.26
N ALA A 220 12.12 -16.93 5.34
CA ALA A 220 10.69 -17.12 5.57
C ALA A 220 10.28 -18.50 5.05
N ASP A 221 9.80 -19.37 5.93
CA ASP A 221 9.08 -20.59 5.58
C ASP A 221 7.58 -20.28 5.54
N ILE A 222 6.99 -20.28 4.32
CA ILE A 222 5.61 -19.89 4.08
C ILE A 222 4.83 -21.05 3.49
N ASP A 223 3.78 -21.46 4.19
CA ASP A 223 2.79 -22.41 3.71
C ASP A 223 1.77 -21.72 2.80
N LEU A 224 1.95 -21.87 1.50
CA LEU A 224 1.09 -21.26 0.47
C LEU A 224 -0.36 -21.75 0.56
N SER A 225 -0.62 -22.95 1.09
CA SER A 225 -1.97 -23.51 1.25
C SER A 225 -2.82 -22.70 2.24
N LYS A 226 -2.17 -21.99 3.18
CA LYS A 226 -2.82 -21.14 4.16
C LYS A 226 -3.22 -19.76 3.61
N ILE A 227 -2.76 -19.39 2.41
CA ILE A 227 -3.10 -18.09 1.83
C ILE A 227 -4.56 -18.05 1.41
N LYS A 228 -5.31 -17.12 1.97
CA LYS A 228 -6.73 -16.91 1.66
C LYS A 228 -6.90 -16.10 0.37
N ILE A 229 -6.76 -16.77 -0.76
CA ILE A 229 -6.84 -16.16 -2.10
C ILE A 229 -8.24 -15.56 -2.32
N LEU A 230 -8.30 -14.25 -2.61
CA LEU A 230 -9.55 -13.56 -2.88
C LEU A 230 -10.16 -13.95 -4.24
N LYS A 231 -11.49 -13.83 -4.37
CA LYS A 231 -12.23 -14.21 -5.59
C LYS A 231 -11.71 -13.53 -6.86
N ILE A 232 -11.21 -12.29 -6.77
CA ILE A 232 -10.66 -11.56 -7.91
C ILE A 232 -9.41 -12.24 -8.49
N PHE A 233 -8.54 -12.82 -7.66
CA PHE A 233 -7.36 -13.55 -8.12
C PHE A 233 -7.74 -14.90 -8.75
N LYS A 234 -8.70 -15.62 -8.16
CA LYS A 234 -9.27 -16.83 -8.78
C LYS A 234 -9.90 -16.54 -10.14
N TRP A 235 -10.52 -15.38 -10.28
CA TRP A 235 -11.09 -14.92 -11.55
C TRP A 235 -9.98 -14.61 -12.58
N LEU A 236 -8.89 -13.94 -12.18
CA LEU A 236 -7.75 -13.68 -13.07
C LEU A 236 -7.07 -14.98 -13.52
N LYS A 237 -6.94 -15.96 -12.63
CA LYS A 237 -6.35 -17.26 -12.97
C LYS A 237 -7.09 -17.98 -14.08
N LYS A 238 -8.41 -17.76 -14.27
CA LYS A 238 -9.20 -18.34 -15.39
C LYS A 238 -8.74 -17.85 -16.76
N PHE A 239 -7.93 -16.80 -16.84
CA PHE A 239 -7.31 -16.34 -18.10
C PHE A 239 -5.98 -17.05 -18.43
N GLY A 240 -5.66 -18.15 -17.77
CA GLY A 240 -4.47 -18.96 -18.07
C GLY A 240 -3.19 -18.48 -17.36
N VAL A 241 -3.29 -17.59 -16.37
CA VAL A 241 -2.12 -17.14 -15.60
C VAL A 241 -1.62 -18.27 -14.70
N SER A 242 -0.34 -18.63 -14.81
CA SER A 242 0.28 -19.68 -13.98
C SER A 242 0.35 -19.27 -12.51
N ASP A 243 0.43 -20.26 -11.60
CA ASP A 243 0.57 -19.98 -10.16
C ASP A 243 1.85 -19.20 -9.85
N LYS A 244 2.95 -19.50 -10.54
CA LYS A 244 4.22 -18.78 -10.42
C LYS A 244 4.06 -17.31 -10.76
N GLU A 245 3.39 -16.99 -11.87
CA GLU A 245 3.15 -15.61 -12.29
C GLU A 245 2.16 -14.90 -11.36
N MET A 246 1.13 -15.60 -10.85
CA MET A 246 0.21 -15.06 -9.85
C MET A 246 0.95 -14.62 -8.58
N LEU A 247 1.85 -15.46 -8.06
CA LEU A 247 2.63 -15.16 -6.84
C LEU A 247 3.67 -14.07 -7.05
N ARG A 248 4.24 -13.96 -8.26
CA ARG A 248 5.21 -12.94 -8.62
C ARG A 248 4.58 -11.56 -8.83
N THR A 249 3.41 -11.53 -9.47
CA THR A 249 2.79 -10.27 -9.93
C THR A 249 1.82 -9.69 -8.93
N PHE A 250 1.13 -10.55 -8.16
CA PHE A 250 0.01 -10.13 -7.32
C PHE A 250 0.22 -10.44 -5.84
N ASN A 251 -0.50 -9.69 -5.01
CA ASN A 251 -0.55 -9.92 -3.57
C ASN A 251 -1.36 -11.18 -3.17
N CYS A 252 -2.09 -11.79 -4.09
CA CYS A 252 -2.93 -12.99 -3.92
C CYS A 252 -3.93 -12.96 -2.73
N GLY A 253 -4.20 -11.78 -2.17
CA GLY A 253 -5.08 -11.59 -1.01
C GLY A 253 -4.35 -11.20 0.27
N VAL A 254 -3.01 -11.11 0.24
CA VAL A 254 -2.17 -10.68 1.36
C VAL A 254 -1.64 -9.28 1.06
N GLY A 255 -2.16 -8.25 1.72
CA GLY A 255 -1.73 -6.89 1.45
C GLY A 255 -0.60 -6.40 2.35
N PHE A 256 -0.41 -7.05 3.50
CA PHE A 256 0.64 -6.71 4.46
C PHE A 256 1.08 -7.97 5.22
N CYS A 257 2.35 -8.09 5.58
CA CYS A 257 2.86 -9.15 6.44
C CYS A 257 3.40 -8.56 7.74
N LEU A 258 3.15 -9.26 8.85
CA LEU A 258 3.70 -8.94 10.16
C LEU A 258 4.58 -10.10 10.62
N ILE A 259 5.76 -9.79 11.16
CA ILE A 259 6.66 -10.75 11.80
C ILE A 259 6.64 -10.45 13.30
N SER A 260 6.31 -11.44 14.12
CA SER A 260 6.11 -11.26 15.56
C SER A 260 6.36 -12.55 16.34
N ASP A 261 6.44 -12.43 17.66
CA ASP A 261 6.42 -13.58 18.55
C ASP A 261 5.03 -14.22 18.58
N SER A 262 4.97 -15.55 18.66
CA SER A 262 3.71 -16.31 18.64
C SER A 262 2.74 -15.91 19.77
N LYS A 263 3.25 -15.56 20.96
CA LYS A 263 2.46 -15.07 22.10
C LYS A 263 1.63 -13.81 21.81
N ASN A 264 2.04 -13.01 20.84
CA ASN A 264 1.40 -11.73 20.49
C ASN A 264 0.22 -11.89 19.52
N ILE A 265 -0.01 -13.06 18.91
CA ILE A 265 -1.00 -13.26 17.83
C ILE A 265 -2.40 -12.79 18.24
N LYS A 266 -2.88 -13.23 19.40
CA LYS A 266 -4.24 -12.86 19.91
C LYS A 266 -4.35 -11.35 20.08
N LYS A 267 -3.33 -10.72 20.69
CA LYS A 267 -3.28 -9.28 20.95
C LYS A 267 -3.18 -8.47 19.64
N ILE A 268 -2.35 -8.91 18.69
CA ILE A 268 -2.28 -8.29 17.36
C ILE A 268 -3.65 -8.35 16.68
N SER A 269 -4.29 -9.52 16.68
CA SER A 269 -5.58 -9.72 16.02
C SER A 269 -6.70 -8.82 16.55
N SER A 270 -6.66 -8.39 17.83
CA SER A 270 -7.68 -7.52 18.43
C SER A 270 -7.64 -6.08 17.87
N PHE A 271 -6.55 -5.66 17.23
CA PHE A 271 -6.45 -4.33 16.60
C PHE A 271 -7.07 -4.29 15.20
N PHE A 272 -7.50 -5.42 14.65
CA PHE A 272 -8.05 -5.51 13.31
C PHE A 272 -9.55 -5.81 13.32
N PRO A 273 -10.33 -5.16 12.45
CA PRO A 273 -11.72 -5.57 12.24
C PRO A 273 -11.76 -6.99 11.65
N LYS A 274 -12.84 -7.74 11.92
CA LYS A 274 -13.01 -9.17 11.55
C LYS A 274 -12.54 -9.47 10.12
N LYS A 275 -12.89 -8.62 9.17
CA LYS A 275 -12.54 -8.76 7.74
C LYS A 275 -11.03 -8.76 7.45
N TYR A 276 -10.26 -8.03 8.24
CA TYR A 276 -8.82 -7.82 8.03
C TYR A 276 -7.97 -8.45 9.13
N ARG A 277 -8.54 -9.35 9.95
CA ARG A 277 -7.79 -10.05 10.99
C ARG A 277 -6.61 -10.81 10.40
N PRO A 278 -5.40 -10.61 10.94
CA PRO A 278 -4.22 -11.37 10.54
C PRO A 278 -4.40 -12.86 10.84
N TYR A 279 -3.75 -13.68 10.02
CA TYR A 279 -3.70 -15.13 10.21
C TYR A 279 -2.30 -15.65 9.90
N LYS A 280 -1.87 -16.70 10.60
CA LYS A 280 -0.55 -17.30 10.44
C LYS A 280 -0.44 -18.00 9.09
N ILE A 281 0.63 -17.70 8.35
CA ILE A 281 0.97 -18.32 7.07
C ILE A 281 2.34 -19.01 7.08
N GLY A 282 3.14 -18.81 8.13
CA GLY A 282 4.47 -19.39 8.19
C GLY A 282 5.25 -18.96 9.42
N SER A 283 6.55 -19.17 9.37
CA SER A 283 7.51 -18.81 10.41
C SER A 283 8.87 -18.44 9.84
N ILE A 284 9.70 -17.84 10.69
CA ILE A 284 11.08 -17.53 10.39
C ILE A 284 11.95 -18.71 10.82
N VAL A 285 12.79 -19.17 9.90
CA VAL A 285 13.72 -20.30 10.11
C VAL A 285 15.15 -19.87 9.80
N LYS A 286 16.13 -20.69 10.17
CA LYS A 286 17.52 -20.51 9.74
C LYS A 286 17.63 -20.71 8.23
N ASN A 287 18.54 -19.97 7.61
CA ASN A 287 18.86 -20.14 6.20
C ASN A 287 19.84 -21.30 6.03
#